data_9b854a93192f6cd0f737479579d0d5b4
#
_entry.id   9b854a93192f6cd0f737479579d0d5b4
#
_cell.length_a   1.000
_cell.length_b   1.000
_cell.length_c   1.000
_cell.angle_alpha   90.00
_cell.angle_beta   90.00
_cell.angle_gamma   90.00
#
_symmetry.space_group_name_H-M   'P 1'
#
loop_
_entity.id
_entity.type
_entity.pdbx_description
1 polymer ?
#
loop_
_entity_poly.entity_id
_entity_poly.type
_entity_poly.pdbx_seq_one_letter_code
_entity_poly.pdbx_strand_id
1 'polypeptide(L)'
;TGMPTYTAQTDLHFVLHAGHGEFPRLVVAPGDADEAYYWAGVAMNKAWYYQMPAFILVDRTVCLNMYSFDSQSVPELEDEPPILWQGPGRYQRYQKTENGVSPLAFPPLPGQAVKTNSYVHDEYGVVSENPAIAKGVVDKGLLKKRHLAEELLSWPAVKVYGQGSEALLCWGSNKGVCIEVAGKLGLKVIQLLVLAPFPGKALAEALDGVERLISVECNATGQLAQLLEQNRFHVDEQILKYDGRPISLEDLETSLRRVMK
;
A
#
# COMPACT_ATOMS: atom_id res chain seq x y z
N THR A 1 -14.78 6.86 -17.01
CA THR A 1 -13.52 7.16 -16.29
C THR A 1 -13.59 8.43 -15.45
N GLY A 2 -14.76 8.95 -15.14
CA GLY A 2 -14.95 10.13 -14.32
C GLY A 2 -14.61 11.45 -15.05
N MET A 3 -14.36 12.51 -14.26
CA MET A 3 -14.00 13.82 -14.79
C MET A 3 -12.52 13.81 -15.25
N PRO A 4 -12.23 14.09 -16.52
CA PRO A 4 -10.87 14.01 -17.03
C PRO A 4 -9.96 15.07 -16.37
N THR A 5 -8.74 14.68 -16.07
CA THR A 5 -7.67 15.53 -15.50
C THR A 5 -7.95 16.16 -14.13
N TYR A 6 -8.91 15.63 -13.38
CA TYR A 6 -9.19 16.07 -12.01
C TYR A 6 -8.83 15.00 -10.98
N THR A 7 -8.75 15.40 -9.70
CA THR A 7 -8.30 14.53 -8.63
C THR A 7 -9.41 13.65 -8.07
N ALA A 8 -9.08 12.41 -7.71
CA ALA A 8 -9.96 11.49 -7.00
C ALA A 8 -9.13 10.38 -6.34
N GLN A 9 -9.68 9.79 -5.27
CA GLN A 9 -9.13 8.62 -4.58
C GLN A 9 -10.09 7.43 -4.72
N THR A 10 -10.37 7.02 -5.97
CA THR A 10 -11.43 6.05 -6.29
C THR A 10 -10.92 4.64 -6.59
N ASP A 11 -9.60 4.43 -6.62
CA ASP A 11 -9.01 3.19 -7.15
C ASP A 11 -8.51 2.23 -6.06
N LEU A 12 -8.73 2.52 -4.77
CA LEU A 12 -8.25 1.68 -3.67
C LEU A 12 -8.82 0.26 -3.75
N HIS A 13 -10.13 0.11 -3.84
CA HIS A 13 -10.75 -1.20 -3.95
C HIS A 13 -10.36 -1.94 -5.23
N PHE A 14 -10.18 -1.19 -6.33
CA PHE A 14 -9.71 -1.78 -7.57
C PHE A 14 -8.33 -2.42 -7.40
N VAL A 15 -7.34 -1.71 -6.86
CA VAL A 15 -5.96 -2.27 -6.73
C VAL A 15 -5.87 -3.35 -5.65
N LEU A 16 -6.70 -3.28 -4.60
CA LEU A 16 -6.75 -4.32 -3.57
C LEU A 16 -7.25 -5.66 -4.12
N HIS A 17 -8.10 -5.64 -5.16
CA HIS A 17 -8.75 -6.83 -5.73
C HIS A 17 -8.39 -7.07 -7.21
N ALA A 18 -7.50 -6.25 -7.80
CA ALA A 18 -7.10 -6.41 -9.19
C ALA A 18 -6.41 -7.77 -9.45
N GLY A 19 -6.77 -8.41 -10.55
CA GLY A 19 -6.22 -9.70 -10.97
C GLY A 19 -7.06 -10.89 -10.52
N HIS A 20 -6.71 -12.07 -11.04
CA HIS A 20 -7.37 -13.33 -10.73
C HIS A 20 -6.61 -14.07 -9.64
N GLY A 21 -7.36 -14.67 -8.70
CA GLY A 21 -6.82 -15.47 -7.61
C GLY A 21 -6.29 -14.63 -6.43
N GLU A 22 -5.75 -15.34 -5.45
CA GLU A 22 -5.25 -14.78 -4.18
C GLU A 22 -3.72 -14.74 -4.19
N PHE A 23 -3.16 -13.56 -4.29
CA PHE A 23 -1.72 -13.36 -4.29
C PHE A 23 -1.33 -12.11 -3.47
N PRO A 24 -0.08 -12.10 -2.92
CA PRO A 24 0.40 -10.94 -2.17
C PRO A 24 0.60 -9.73 -3.09
N ARG A 25 0.35 -8.55 -2.54
CA ARG A 25 0.61 -7.26 -3.20
C ARG A 25 1.04 -6.23 -2.18
N LEU A 26 1.82 -5.27 -2.62
CA LEU A 26 2.10 -4.05 -1.89
C LEU A 26 1.22 -2.93 -2.46
N VAL A 27 0.53 -2.19 -1.60
CA VAL A 27 -0.21 -0.98 -1.99
C VAL A 27 0.21 0.15 -1.07
N VAL A 28 0.75 1.21 -1.64
CA VAL A 28 1.20 2.40 -0.92
C VAL A 28 0.53 3.66 -1.44
N ALA A 29 0.30 4.64 -0.57
CA ALA A 29 -0.38 5.89 -0.90
C ALA A 29 0.40 7.09 -0.32
N PRO A 30 1.47 7.53 -0.98
CA PRO A 30 2.24 8.69 -0.55
C PRO A 30 1.40 9.97 -0.62
N GLY A 31 1.60 10.87 0.35
CA GLY A 31 0.82 12.10 0.50
C GLY A 31 1.46 13.34 -0.12
N ASP A 32 2.73 13.25 -0.48
CA ASP A 32 3.52 14.35 -1.06
C ASP A 32 4.69 13.81 -1.90
N ALA A 33 5.52 14.71 -2.43
CA ALA A 33 6.57 14.37 -3.38
C ALA A 33 7.74 13.60 -2.75
N ASP A 34 8.14 13.92 -1.54
CA ASP A 34 9.22 13.21 -0.82
C ASP A 34 8.81 11.79 -0.45
N GLU A 35 7.59 11.60 0.02
CA GLU A 35 7.03 10.26 0.21
C GLU A 35 6.91 9.49 -1.12
N ALA A 36 6.45 10.15 -2.20
CA ALA A 36 6.34 9.51 -3.50
C ALA A 36 7.70 9.07 -4.04
N TYR A 37 8.74 9.89 -3.87
CA TYR A 37 10.11 9.56 -4.25
C TYR A 37 10.62 8.33 -3.48
N TYR A 38 10.53 8.34 -2.16
CA TYR A 38 10.98 7.23 -1.31
C TYR A 38 10.22 5.94 -1.60
N TRP A 39 8.89 6.00 -1.58
CA TRP A 39 8.05 4.81 -1.74
C TRP A 39 8.06 4.25 -3.16
N ALA A 40 8.42 5.04 -4.19
CA ALA A 40 8.65 4.51 -5.51
C ALA A 40 9.84 3.53 -5.53
N GLY A 41 10.93 3.86 -4.87
CA GLY A 41 12.08 2.98 -4.72
C GLY A 41 11.76 1.75 -3.87
N VAL A 42 11.10 1.92 -2.71
CA VAL A 42 10.64 0.79 -1.87
C VAL A 42 9.75 -0.15 -2.67
N ALA A 43 8.75 0.37 -3.38
CA ALA A 43 7.84 -0.45 -4.18
C ALA A 43 8.57 -1.24 -5.27
N MET A 44 9.56 -0.63 -5.94
CA MET A 44 10.39 -1.30 -6.93
C MET A 44 11.21 -2.43 -6.30
N ASN A 45 11.90 -2.17 -5.20
CA ASN A 45 12.67 -3.17 -4.47
C ASN A 45 11.79 -4.37 -4.06
N LYS A 46 10.64 -4.10 -3.46
CA LYS A 46 9.72 -5.16 -3.01
C LYS A 46 9.07 -5.92 -4.18
N ALA A 47 8.75 -5.23 -5.28
CA ALA A 47 8.24 -5.90 -6.48
C ALA A 47 9.26 -6.91 -7.05
N TRP A 48 10.53 -6.56 -7.10
CA TRP A 48 11.60 -7.44 -7.57
C TRP A 48 11.94 -8.54 -6.56
N TYR A 49 12.15 -8.19 -5.29
CA TYR A 49 12.51 -9.16 -4.26
C TYR A 49 11.41 -10.20 -4.07
N TYR A 50 10.18 -9.76 -3.81
CA TYR A 50 9.05 -10.66 -3.58
C TYR A 50 8.42 -11.20 -4.86
N GLN A 51 8.78 -10.70 -6.04
CA GLN A 51 8.19 -11.09 -7.33
C GLN A 51 6.66 -11.02 -7.27
N MET A 52 6.16 -9.84 -6.95
CA MET A 52 4.73 -9.55 -6.78
C MET A 52 4.39 -8.16 -7.29
N PRO A 53 3.11 -7.86 -7.58
CA PRO A 53 2.70 -6.50 -7.91
C PRO A 53 2.91 -5.55 -6.73
N ALA A 54 3.44 -4.37 -7.02
CA ALA A 54 3.43 -3.22 -6.13
C ALA A 54 2.69 -2.06 -6.80
N PHE A 55 1.76 -1.45 -6.07
CA PHE A 55 0.93 -0.35 -6.55
C PHE A 55 1.23 0.91 -5.74
N ILE A 56 1.40 2.02 -6.44
CA ILE A 56 1.54 3.34 -5.83
C ILE A 56 0.30 4.14 -6.21
N LEU A 57 -0.55 4.41 -5.22
CA LEU A 57 -1.75 5.20 -5.41
C LEU A 57 -1.42 6.67 -5.21
N VAL A 58 -1.35 7.39 -6.30
CA VAL A 58 -1.13 8.83 -6.31
C VAL A 58 -2.22 9.49 -7.15
N ASP A 59 -2.82 10.54 -6.60
CA ASP A 59 -3.77 11.33 -7.33
C ASP A 59 -3.11 12.48 -8.10
N ARG A 60 -3.91 13.23 -8.85
CA ARG A 60 -3.41 14.34 -9.66
C ARG A 60 -2.70 15.41 -8.82
N THR A 61 -3.13 15.65 -7.59
CA THR A 61 -2.51 16.65 -6.73
C THR A 61 -1.05 16.35 -6.47
N VAL A 62 -0.71 15.09 -6.21
CA VAL A 62 0.69 14.67 -6.05
C VAL A 62 1.40 14.59 -7.39
N CYS A 63 0.75 14.08 -8.46
CA CYS A 63 1.39 13.81 -9.75
C CYS A 63 1.72 15.06 -10.58
N LEU A 64 0.89 16.10 -10.54
CA LEU A 64 0.95 17.23 -11.48
C LEU A 64 1.29 18.57 -10.86
N ASN A 65 1.26 18.71 -9.54
CA ASN A 65 1.72 19.93 -8.90
C ASN A 65 3.25 19.99 -8.86
N MET A 66 3.77 21.19 -8.81
CA MET A 66 5.20 21.41 -8.60
C MET A 66 5.50 21.42 -7.10
N TYR A 67 6.45 20.59 -6.71
CA TYR A 67 6.94 20.49 -5.33
C TYR A 67 8.42 20.81 -5.27
N SER A 68 8.83 21.32 -4.13
CA SER A 68 10.23 21.47 -3.78
C SER A 68 10.44 20.79 -2.42
N PHE A 69 11.38 19.88 -2.33
CA PHE A 69 11.77 19.22 -1.09
C PHE A 69 13.27 19.01 -1.04
N ASP A 70 13.81 18.92 0.16
CA ASP A 70 15.23 18.63 0.36
C ASP A 70 15.45 17.11 0.21
N SER A 71 16.16 16.71 -0.83
CA SER A 71 16.48 15.30 -1.06
C SER A 71 17.31 14.67 0.05
N GLN A 72 18.04 15.48 0.84
CA GLN A 72 18.79 14.98 2.00
C GLN A 72 17.89 14.66 3.20
N SER A 73 16.65 15.17 3.23
CA SER A 73 15.67 14.83 4.25
C SER A 73 14.97 13.49 4.02
N VAL A 74 15.06 12.95 2.79
CA VAL A 74 14.50 11.65 2.45
C VAL A 74 15.47 10.56 2.92
N PRO A 75 14.99 9.52 3.63
CA PRO A 75 15.84 8.41 4.03
C PRO A 75 16.57 7.77 2.85
N GLU A 76 17.82 7.44 3.03
CA GLU A 76 18.57 6.67 2.03
C GLU A 76 17.90 5.30 1.84
N LEU A 77 17.71 4.91 0.60
CA LEU A 77 17.16 3.62 0.23
C LEU A 77 18.27 2.73 -0.29
N GLU A 78 18.53 1.65 0.42
CA GLU A 78 19.42 0.60 -0.06
C GLU A 78 18.75 -0.22 -1.17
N ASP A 79 19.53 -0.60 -2.18
CA ASP A 79 19.07 -1.52 -3.22
C ASP A 79 18.82 -2.91 -2.61
N GLU A 80 17.66 -3.47 -2.89
CA GLU A 80 17.28 -4.82 -2.49
C GLU A 80 17.14 -5.71 -3.73
N PRO A 81 18.25 -6.32 -4.20
CA PRO A 81 18.23 -7.12 -5.41
C PRO A 81 17.40 -8.40 -5.22
N PRO A 82 16.82 -8.94 -6.30
CA PRO A 82 16.15 -10.23 -6.25
C PRO A 82 17.13 -11.34 -5.88
N ILE A 83 16.63 -12.37 -5.22
CA ILE A 83 17.41 -13.57 -4.94
C ILE A 83 17.71 -14.25 -6.28
N LEU A 84 18.98 -14.35 -6.66
CA LEU A 84 19.40 -15.04 -7.89
C LEU A 84 19.72 -16.50 -7.63
N TRP A 85 19.33 -17.36 -8.60
CA TRP A 85 19.64 -18.77 -8.56
C TRP A 85 21.14 -19.01 -8.78
N GLN A 86 21.76 -19.76 -7.89
CA GLN A 86 23.18 -20.11 -7.92
C GLN A 86 23.41 -21.61 -7.69
N GLY A 87 22.33 -22.40 -7.67
CA GLY A 87 22.40 -23.81 -7.27
C GLY A 87 22.94 -24.71 -8.36
N PRO A 88 23.49 -25.89 -7.97
CA PRO A 88 23.71 -26.97 -8.89
C PRO A 88 22.39 -27.61 -9.32
N GLY A 89 22.37 -28.25 -10.47
CA GLY A 89 21.24 -29.05 -10.94
C GLY A 89 20.32 -28.28 -11.87
N ARG A 90 19.06 -28.73 -11.99
CA ARG A 90 18.08 -28.15 -12.88
C ARG A 90 17.39 -26.96 -12.20
N TYR A 91 17.32 -25.83 -12.89
CA TYR A 91 16.63 -24.64 -12.40
C TYR A 91 15.14 -24.87 -12.18
N GLN A 92 14.65 -24.44 -11.01
CA GLN A 92 13.24 -24.48 -10.62
C GLN A 92 12.73 -23.05 -10.42
N ARG A 93 12.03 -22.51 -11.44
CA ARG A 93 11.51 -21.12 -11.41
C ARG A 93 10.62 -20.87 -10.20
N TYR A 94 9.92 -21.89 -9.72
CA TYR A 94 8.96 -21.79 -8.63
C TYR A 94 9.36 -22.65 -7.41
N GLN A 95 10.64 -22.82 -7.21
CA GLN A 95 11.21 -23.56 -6.07
C GLN A 95 10.52 -23.14 -4.77
N LYS A 96 10.20 -24.12 -3.93
CA LYS A 96 9.71 -23.87 -2.58
C LYS A 96 10.88 -23.43 -1.70
N THR A 97 10.64 -22.39 -0.90
CA THR A 97 11.61 -21.78 0.00
C THR A 97 10.96 -21.47 1.34
N GLU A 98 11.75 -21.20 2.36
CA GLU A 98 11.26 -20.91 3.71
C GLU A 98 10.45 -19.61 3.79
N ASN A 99 10.76 -18.62 2.95
CA ASN A 99 10.05 -17.33 2.89
C ASN A 99 9.04 -17.24 1.72
N GLY A 100 8.90 -18.30 0.92
CA GLY A 100 8.01 -18.32 -0.25
C GLY A 100 8.55 -17.57 -1.48
N VAL A 101 9.77 -16.99 -1.42
CA VAL A 101 10.39 -16.28 -2.55
C VAL A 101 11.35 -17.21 -3.28
N SER A 102 11.02 -17.58 -4.53
CA SER A 102 11.89 -18.43 -5.34
C SER A 102 13.04 -17.64 -5.94
N PRO A 103 14.24 -18.23 -6.04
CA PRO A 103 15.34 -17.57 -6.73
C PRO A 103 15.03 -17.37 -8.22
N LEU A 104 15.44 -16.23 -8.76
CA LEU A 104 15.29 -15.86 -10.17
C LEU A 104 16.51 -16.30 -10.99
N ALA A 105 16.26 -16.66 -12.24
CA ALA A 105 17.29 -16.77 -13.27
C ALA A 105 16.80 -16.06 -14.55
N PHE A 106 17.73 -15.46 -15.27
CA PHE A 106 17.44 -14.74 -16.50
C PHE A 106 18.10 -15.45 -17.70
N PRO A 107 17.40 -15.51 -18.85
CA PRO A 107 18.03 -15.99 -20.09
C PRO A 107 19.11 -14.99 -20.59
N PRO A 108 20.20 -15.49 -21.22
CA PRO A 108 20.52 -16.91 -21.43
C PRO A 108 21.13 -17.56 -20.18
N LEU A 109 20.59 -18.72 -19.81
CA LEU A 109 21.13 -19.53 -18.72
C LEU A 109 21.64 -20.85 -19.35
N PRO A 110 22.96 -21.06 -19.48
CA PRO A 110 23.50 -22.22 -20.19
C PRO A 110 23.00 -23.56 -19.62
N GLY A 111 22.49 -24.43 -20.48
CA GLY A 111 22.02 -25.76 -20.12
C GLY A 111 20.71 -25.79 -19.30
N GLN A 112 20.04 -24.65 -19.13
CA GLN A 112 18.82 -24.52 -18.35
C GLN A 112 17.69 -23.91 -19.16
N ALA A 113 16.45 -24.23 -18.79
CA ALA A 113 15.26 -23.58 -19.30
C ALA A 113 14.60 -22.71 -18.22
N VAL A 114 14.38 -21.44 -18.52
CA VAL A 114 13.58 -20.55 -17.67
C VAL A 114 12.14 -20.58 -18.19
N LYS A 115 11.25 -21.28 -17.48
CA LYS A 115 9.86 -21.43 -17.86
C LYS A 115 8.95 -20.73 -16.84
N THR A 116 8.10 -19.84 -17.33
CA THR A 116 7.04 -19.18 -16.55
C THR A 116 5.67 -19.68 -16.99
N ASN A 117 4.69 -19.65 -16.09
CA ASN A 117 3.34 -20.09 -16.37
C ASN A 117 2.32 -19.27 -15.55
N SER A 118 1.17 -18.99 -16.15
CA SER A 118 0.03 -18.31 -15.50
C SER A 118 -0.97 -19.28 -14.89
N TYR A 119 -0.96 -20.56 -15.30
CA TYR A 119 -1.81 -21.60 -14.68
C TYR A 119 -1.18 -22.15 -13.41
N VAL A 120 -1.93 -22.97 -12.67
CA VAL A 120 -1.36 -23.81 -11.61
C VAL A 120 -0.25 -24.68 -12.19
N HIS A 121 0.90 -24.71 -11.55
CA HIS A 121 2.11 -25.34 -12.07
C HIS A 121 2.96 -25.92 -10.95
N ASP A 122 3.82 -26.86 -11.30
CA ASP A 122 4.86 -27.38 -10.42
C ASP A 122 6.05 -26.40 -10.28
N GLU A 123 7.07 -26.82 -9.55
CA GLU A 123 8.27 -26.00 -9.30
C GLU A 123 9.07 -25.69 -10.58
N TYR A 124 8.89 -26.47 -11.64
CA TYR A 124 9.52 -26.26 -12.95
C TYR A 124 8.68 -25.40 -13.91
N GLY A 125 7.49 -24.97 -13.51
CA GLY A 125 6.56 -24.20 -14.36
C GLY A 125 5.78 -25.09 -15.33
N VAL A 126 5.64 -26.38 -15.06
CA VAL A 126 4.79 -27.28 -15.84
C VAL A 126 3.36 -27.25 -15.27
N VAL A 127 2.38 -27.04 -16.13
CA VAL A 127 0.95 -27.02 -15.75
C VAL A 127 0.57 -28.31 -15.03
N SER A 128 -0.23 -28.20 -13.99
CA SER A 128 -0.69 -29.31 -13.22
C SER A 128 -2.12 -29.15 -12.74
N GLU A 129 -2.92 -30.19 -12.83
CA GLU A 129 -4.26 -30.29 -12.25
C GLU A 129 -4.28 -31.02 -10.91
N ASN A 130 -3.10 -31.37 -10.38
CA ASN A 130 -2.99 -32.08 -9.10
C ASN A 130 -3.38 -31.16 -7.94
N PRO A 131 -4.39 -31.53 -7.11
CA PRO A 131 -4.84 -30.70 -6.00
C PRO A 131 -3.76 -30.36 -4.95
N ALA A 132 -2.82 -31.27 -4.72
CA ALA A 132 -1.73 -31.04 -3.77
C ALA A 132 -0.74 -29.98 -4.28
N ILE A 133 -0.48 -29.94 -5.59
CA ILE A 133 0.33 -28.91 -6.23
C ILE A 133 -0.41 -27.57 -6.17
N ALA A 134 -1.71 -27.54 -6.50
CA ALA A 134 -2.52 -26.34 -6.43
C ALA A 134 -2.53 -25.73 -5.03
N LYS A 135 -2.77 -26.55 -4.01
CA LYS A 135 -2.67 -26.13 -2.61
C LYS A 135 -1.28 -25.57 -2.27
N GLY A 136 -0.23 -26.25 -2.71
CA GLY A 136 1.16 -25.82 -2.45
C GLY A 136 1.51 -24.45 -3.07
N VAL A 137 0.93 -24.10 -4.22
CA VAL A 137 1.08 -22.77 -4.84
C VAL A 137 0.41 -21.69 -3.99
N VAL A 138 -0.80 -21.95 -3.50
CA VAL A 138 -1.51 -21.04 -2.61
C VAL A 138 -0.76 -20.86 -1.28
N ASP A 139 -0.37 -21.97 -0.63
CA ASP A 139 0.38 -21.95 0.63
C ASP A 139 1.67 -21.12 0.51
N LYS A 140 2.38 -21.25 -0.61
CA LYS A 140 3.57 -20.45 -0.91
C LYS A 140 3.25 -18.96 -1.02
N GLY A 141 2.13 -18.60 -1.68
CA GLY A 141 1.65 -17.21 -1.77
C GLY A 141 1.31 -16.63 -0.39
N LEU A 142 0.64 -17.40 0.46
CA LEU A 142 0.31 -17.02 1.83
C LEU A 142 1.55 -16.84 2.71
N LEU A 143 2.54 -17.71 2.55
CA LEU A 143 3.83 -17.61 3.24
C LEU A 143 4.55 -16.31 2.86
N LYS A 144 4.65 -16.01 1.57
CA LYS A 144 5.22 -14.76 1.05
C LYS A 144 4.49 -13.52 1.62
N LYS A 145 3.14 -13.55 1.64
CA LYS A 145 2.32 -12.47 2.21
C LYS A 145 2.63 -12.26 3.70
N ARG A 146 2.85 -13.33 4.45
CA ARG A 146 3.21 -13.27 5.88
C ARG A 146 4.56 -12.59 6.08
N HIS A 147 5.59 -13.01 5.35
CA HIS A 147 6.92 -12.40 5.44
C HIS A 147 6.90 -10.92 5.07
N LEU A 148 6.18 -10.53 4.03
CA LEU A 148 6.00 -9.13 3.67
C LEU A 148 5.32 -8.34 4.81
N ALA A 149 4.30 -8.92 5.46
CA ALA A 149 3.62 -8.27 6.57
C ALA A 149 4.49 -8.16 7.83
N GLU A 150 5.35 -9.15 8.09
CA GLU A 150 6.33 -9.12 9.18
C GLU A 150 7.39 -8.02 8.94
N GLU A 151 7.90 -7.92 7.73
CA GLU A 151 8.85 -6.88 7.35
C GLU A 151 8.24 -5.48 7.46
N LEU A 152 6.97 -5.33 7.11
CA LEU A 152 6.21 -4.09 7.23
C LEU A 152 6.20 -3.52 8.66
N LEU A 153 6.36 -4.34 9.70
CA LEU A 153 6.40 -3.86 11.08
C LEU A 153 7.56 -2.88 11.35
N SER A 154 8.60 -2.89 10.53
CA SER A 154 9.74 -1.97 10.63
C SER A 154 9.59 -0.70 9.79
N TRP A 155 8.54 -0.61 8.95
CA TRP A 155 8.33 0.51 8.04
C TRP A 155 7.44 1.58 8.64
N PRO A 156 7.56 2.85 8.21
CA PRO A 156 6.66 3.92 8.58
C PRO A 156 5.32 3.80 7.81
N ALA A 157 4.62 2.66 8.02
CA ALA A 157 3.38 2.35 7.30
C ALA A 157 2.21 3.25 7.72
N VAL A 158 2.27 3.78 8.94
CA VAL A 158 1.33 4.75 9.51
C VAL A 158 2.14 5.90 10.08
N LYS A 159 1.78 7.12 9.77
CA LYS A 159 2.38 8.34 10.35
C LYS A 159 1.35 9.07 11.20
N VAL A 160 1.82 9.64 12.29
CA VAL A 160 0.99 10.42 13.23
C VAL A 160 1.54 11.83 13.34
N TYR A 161 0.65 12.82 13.29
CA TYR A 161 0.97 14.23 13.45
C TYR A 161 0.04 14.85 14.50
N GLY A 162 0.60 15.74 15.31
CA GLY A 162 -0.16 16.37 16.39
C GLY A 162 -0.57 15.41 17.52
N GLN A 163 -1.49 15.85 18.35
CA GLN A 163 -2.01 15.13 19.52
C GLN A 163 -3.49 15.46 19.70
N GLY A 164 -4.24 14.60 20.39
CA GLY A 164 -5.66 14.82 20.69
C GLY A 164 -6.42 13.50 20.80
N SER A 165 -7.59 13.54 21.44
CA SER A 165 -8.51 12.41 21.49
C SER A 165 -9.44 12.31 20.27
N GLU A 166 -9.53 13.38 19.46
CA GLU A 166 -10.16 13.32 18.14
C GLU A 166 -9.09 13.29 17.06
N ALA A 167 -9.25 12.40 16.07
CA ALA A 167 -8.26 12.19 15.03
C ALA A 167 -8.86 12.24 13.62
N LEU A 168 -8.10 12.86 12.70
CA LEU A 168 -8.36 12.77 11.27
C LEU A 168 -7.58 11.60 10.70
N LEU A 169 -8.28 10.71 10.02
CA LEU A 169 -7.69 9.63 9.25
C LEU A 169 -7.62 10.03 7.78
N CYS A 170 -6.44 9.96 7.19
CA CYS A 170 -6.26 10.30 5.77
C CYS A 170 -5.26 9.37 5.07
N TRP A 171 -5.22 9.49 3.75
CA TRP A 171 -4.27 8.85 2.86
C TRP A 171 -4.00 9.73 1.64
N GLY A 172 -2.87 9.50 0.95
CA GLY A 172 -2.53 10.22 -0.26
C GLY A 172 -2.50 11.74 -0.04
N SER A 173 -2.89 12.50 -1.05
CA SER A 173 -2.79 13.97 -1.09
C SER A 173 -3.56 14.72 0.01
N ASN A 174 -4.49 14.07 0.71
CA ASN A 174 -5.22 14.69 1.82
C ASN A 174 -4.34 14.93 3.06
N LYS A 175 -3.13 14.35 3.11
CA LYS A 175 -2.16 14.55 4.20
C LYS A 175 -1.97 16.02 4.56
N GLY A 176 -1.59 16.85 3.59
CA GLY A 176 -1.24 18.25 3.84
C GLY A 176 -2.38 19.06 4.44
N VAL A 177 -3.57 19.00 3.84
CA VAL A 177 -4.75 19.71 4.31
C VAL A 177 -5.20 19.22 5.69
N CYS A 178 -5.12 17.91 5.96
CA CYS A 178 -5.45 17.37 7.27
C CYS A 178 -4.49 17.87 8.36
N ILE A 179 -3.17 17.87 8.09
CA ILE A 179 -2.17 18.35 9.05
C ILE A 179 -2.39 19.84 9.39
N GLU A 180 -2.63 20.67 8.37
CA GLU A 180 -2.80 22.11 8.58
C GLU A 180 -4.08 22.44 9.36
N VAL A 181 -5.21 21.82 9.00
CA VAL A 181 -6.47 22.05 9.71
C VAL A 181 -6.44 21.47 11.11
N ALA A 182 -5.86 20.27 11.28
CA ALA A 182 -5.71 19.67 12.60
C ALA A 182 -4.85 20.53 13.53
N GLY A 183 -3.79 21.14 13.03
CA GLY A 183 -2.96 22.09 13.80
C GLY A 183 -3.74 23.31 14.30
N LYS A 184 -4.72 23.78 13.56
CA LYS A 184 -5.60 24.90 13.96
C LYS A 184 -6.65 24.48 14.98
N LEU A 185 -7.11 23.24 14.92
CA LEU A 185 -8.23 22.75 15.74
C LEU A 185 -7.79 21.88 16.93
N GLY A 186 -6.49 21.61 17.07
CA GLY A 186 -5.96 20.78 18.15
C GLY A 186 -6.29 19.28 17.99
N LEU A 187 -6.35 18.80 16.73
CA LEU A 187 -6.65 17.42 16.40
C LEU A 187 -5.38 16.63 16.12
N LYS A 188 -5.47 15.31 16.27
CA LYS A 188 -4.48 14.34 15.82
C LYS A 188 -4.71 14.00 14.34
N VAL A 189 -3.67 13.73 13.56
CA VAL A 189 -3.78 13.19 12.20
C VAL A 189 -3.10 11.84 12.13
N ILE A 190 -3.78 10.88 11.55
CA ILE A 190 -3.28 9.54 11.28
C ILE A 190 -3.30 9.34 9.76
N GLN A 191 -2.10 9.25 9.16
CA GLN A 191 -1.94 8.98 7.73
C GLN A 191 -1.62 7.50 7.53
N LEU A 192 -2.41 6.80 6.71
CA LEU A 192 -2.05 5.48 6.20
C LEU A 192 -1.23 5.63 4.93
N LEU A 193 0.05 5.25 5.00
CA LEU A 193 0.95 5.18 3.85
C LEU A 193 0.89 3.83 3.16
N VAL A 194 0.85 2.74 3.92
CA VAL A 194 0.70 1.39 3.38
C VAL A 194 -0.73 0.92 3.62
N LEU A 195 -1.37 0.46 2.54
CA LEU A 195 -2.76 0.00 2.54
C LEU A 195 -2.86 -1.52 2.40
N ALA A 196 -1.86 -2.14 1.77
CA ALA A 196 -1.72 -3.60 1.74
C ALA A 196 -0.21 -4.01 1.72
N PRO A 197 0.22 -4.99 2.56
CA PRO A 197 -0.56 -5.62 3.64
C PRO A 197 -1.09 -4.57 4.63
N PHE A 198 -2.27 -4.82 5.21
CA PHE A 198 -2.89 -3.83 6.10
C PHE A 198 -2.07 -3.68 7.41
N PRO A 199 -1.68 -2.46 7.80
CA PRO A 199 -0.76 -2.20 8.91
C PRO A 199 -1.50 -2.17 10.26
N GLY A 200 -2.26 -3.21 10.59
CA GLY A 200 -3.18 -3.22 11.73
C GLY A 200 -2.53 -2.93 13.08
N LYS A 201 -1.30 -3.43 13.33
CA LYS A 201 -0.58 -3.18 14.58
C LYS A 201 -0.20 -1.69 14.71
N ALA A 202 0.44 -1.13 13.67
CA ALA A 202 0.84 0.28 13.67
C ALA A 202 -0.38 1.22 13.75
N LEU A 203 -1.50 0.85 13.11
CA LEU A 203 -2.74 1.62 13.22
C LEU A 203 -3.32 1.55 14.63
N ALA A 204 -3.34 0.37 15.27
CA ALA A 204 -3.80 0.24 16.65
C ALA A 204 -2.98 1.10 17.62
N GLU A 205 -1.67 1.12 17.46
CA GLU A 205 -0.77 1.98 18.24
C GLU A 205 -1.03 3.48 17.96
N ALA A 206 -1.29 3.85 16.70
CA ALA A 206 -1.63 5.22 16.32
C ALA A 206 -2.99 5.68 16.89
N LEU A 207 -3.92 4.76 17.09
CA LEU A 207 -5.25 5.02 17.65
C LEU A 207 -5.28 5.05 19.19
N ASP A 208 -4.15 4.79 19.84
CA ASP A 208 -4.11 4.86 21.31
C ASP A 208 -4.51 6.26 21.80
N GLY A 209 -5.47 6.31 22.74
CA GLY A 209 -6.06 7.54 23.26
C GLY A 209 -6.99 8.29 22.32
N VAL A 210 -7.33 7.72 21.13
CA VAL A 210 -8.32 8.31 20.23
C VAL A 210 -9.72 7.83 20.59
N GLU A 211 -10.61 8.76 20.90
CA GLU A 211 -12.01 8.55 21.24
C GLU A 211 -12.94 8.70 20.04
N ARG A 212 -12.50 9.46 19.03
CA ARG A 212 -13.27 9.73 17.81
C ARG A 212 -12.37 9.80 16.59
N LEU A 213 -12.69 9.00 15.58
CA LEU A 213 -11.96 8.91 14.31
C LEU A 213 -12.81 9.41 13.14
N ILE A 214 -12.30 10.40 12.42
CA ILE A 214 -12.97 11.02 11.28
C ILE A 214 -12.14 10.77 10.02
N SER A 215 -12.66 10.01 9.05
CA SER A 215 -11.96 9.81 7.77
C SER A 215 -12.17 10.98 6.83
N VAL A 216 -11.12 11.31 6.06
CA VAL A 216 -11.11 12.38 5.06
C VAL A 216 -10.66 11.81 3.73
N GLU A 217 -11.57 11.76 2.74
CA GLU A 217 -11.33 11.09 1.48
C GLU A 217 -11.86 11.86 0.26
N CYS A 218 -11.13 11.78 -0.86
CA CYS A 218 -11.57 12.30 -2.15
C CYS A 218 -12.27 11.23 -2.98
N ASN A 219 -13.30 10.59 -2.41
CA ASN A 219 -14.21 9.66 -3.08
C ASN A 219 -15.60 9.73 -2.45
N ALA A 220 -16.60 9.11 -3.09
CA ALA A 220 -18.00 9.16 -2.64
C ALA A 220 -18.40 8.03 -1.69
N THR A 221 -17.56 7.02 -1.52
CA THR A 221 -17.93 5.76 -0.86
C THR A 221 -17.14 5.47 0.41
N GLY A 222 -16.16 6.31 0.78
CA GLY A 222 -15.34 6.07 1.98
C GLY A 222 -14.51 4.79 1.87
N GLN A 223 -13.72 4.64 0.79
CA GLN A 223 -13.01 3.40 0.51
C GLN A 223 -11.98 3.04 1.59
N LEU A 224 -11.31 4.05 2.19
CA LEU A 224 -10.42 3.82 3.32
C LEU A 224 -11.22 3.42 4.57
N ALA A 225 -12.31 4.11 4.87
CA ALA A 225 -13.16 3.73 5.99
C ALA A 225 -13.65 2.29 5.86
N GLN A 226 -14.08 1.87 4.66
CA GLN A 226 -14.47 0.48 4.40
C GLN A 226 -13.30 -0.50 4.59
N LEU A 227 -12.09 -0.14 4.19
CA LEU A 227 -10.90 -0.97 4.43
C LEU A 227 -10.63 -1.13 5.94
N LEU A 228 -10.79 -0.08 6.72
CA LEU A 228 -10.68 -0.15 8.18
C LEU A 228 -11.71 -1.10 8.77
N GLU A 229 -12.98 -0.95 8.42
CA GLU A 229 -14.07 -1.82 8.91
C GLU A 229 -13.82 -3.30 8.58
N GLN A 230 -13.34 -3.61 7.37
CA GLN A 230 -12.94 -4.97 7.00
C GLN A 230 -11.84 -5.54 7.91
N ASN A 231 -11.00 -4.67 8.49
CA ASN A 231 -9.94 -5.02 9.41
C ASN A 231 -10.30 -4.78 10.89
N ARG A 232 -11.59 -4.58 11.20
CA ARG A 232 -12.15 -4.41 12.55
C ARG A 232 -11.72 -3.12 13.26
N PHE A 233 -11.44 -2.07 12.51
CA PHE A 233 -11.28 -0.71 13.01
C PHE A 233 -12.49 0.12 12.63
N HIS A 234 -13.06 0.84 13.58
CA HIS A 234 -14.23 1.66 13.34
C HIS A 234 -13.85 3.09 12.97
N VAL A 235 -14.65 3.70 12.11
CA VAL A 235 -14.58 5.13 11.76
C VAL A 235 -15.91 5.76 12.14
N ASP A 236 -15.88 6.75 13.04
CA ASP A 236 -17.09 7.37 13.57
C ASP A 236 -17.79 8.28 12.57
N GLU A 237 -17.01 9.04 11.79
CA GLU A 237 -17.52 9.99 10.81
C GLU A 237 -16.68 10.00 9.54
N GLN A 238 -17.29 10.43 8.43
CA GLN A 238 -16.62 10.50 7.14
C GLN A 238 -16.84 11.87 6.49
N ILE A 239 -15.74 12.51 6.07
CA ILE A 239 -15.77 13.72 5.24
C ILE A 239 -15.35 13.31 3.83
N LEU A 240 -16.32 13.28 2.92
CA LEU A 240 -16.13 12.81 1.55
C LEU A 240 -16.30 13.97 0.56
N LYS A 241 -15.31 14.16 -0.34
CA LYS A 241 -15.36 15.11 -1.44
C LYS A 241 -15.16 14.38 -2.77
N TYR A 242 -16.11 14.54 -3.68
CA TYR A 242 -16.13 13.77 -4.93
C TYR A 242 -16.59 14.59 -6.14
N ASP A 243 -16.24 15.88 -6.14
CA ASP A 243 -16.52 16.81 -7.23
C ASP A 243 -15.33 17.00 -8.20
N GLY A 244 -14.28 16.15 -8.08
CA GLY A 244 -13.07 16.23 -8.89
C GLY A 244 -12.10 17.33 -8.45
N ARG A 245 -12.32 17.99 -7.33
CA ARG A 245 -11.42 18.99 -6.74
C ARG A 245 -10.75 18.46 -5.48
N PRO A 246 -9.52 18.88 -5.17
CA PRO A 246 -8.92 18.60 -3.87
C PRO A 246 -9.77 19.24 -2.75
N ILE A 247 -9.69 18.70 -1.55
CA ILE A 247 -10.28 19.32 -0.37
C ILE A 247 -9.46 20.56 -0.03
N SER A 248 -10.11 21.73 0.04
CA SER A 248 -9.47 22.96 0.50
C SER A 248 -9.43 23.02 2.03
N LEU A 249 -8.62 23.93 2.59
CA LEU A 249 -8.58 24.19 4.03
C LEU A 249 -9.95 24.61 4.55
N GLU A 250 -10.61 25.50 3.83
CA GLU A 250 -11.93 26.05 4.18
C GLU A 250 -13.02 24.97 4.11
N ASP A 251 -12.98 24.11 3.08
CA ASP A 251 -13.92 22.99 2.95
C ASP A 251 -13.81 22.03 4.13
N LEU A 252 -12.56 21.65 4.48
CA LEU A 252 -12.30 20.70 5.56
C LEU A 252 -12.66 21.31 6.91
N GLU A 253 -12.23 22.54 7.20
CA GLU A 253 -12.56 23.22 8.45
C GLU A 253 -14.07 23.38 8.63
N THR A 254 -14.79 23.77 7.56
CA THR A 254 -16.25 23.91 7.59
C THR A 254 -16.94 22.57 7.86
N SER A 255 -16.46 21.49 7.23
CA SER A 255 -17.01 20.14 7.41
C SER A 255 -16.76 19.64 8.82
N LEU A 256 -15.56 19.83 9.35
CA LEU A 256 -15.21 19.43 10.72
C LEU A 256 -16.07 20.17 11.76
N ARG A 257 -16.28 21.48 11.61
CA ARG A 257 -17.16 22.23 12.51
C ARG A 257 -18.63 21.77 12.51
N ARG A 258 -19.06 21.04 11.48
CA ARG A 258 -20.41 20.42 11.43
C ARG A 258 -20.45 19.09 12.15
N VAL A 259 -19.44 18.25 11.98
CA VAL A 259 -19.42 16.91 12.56
C VAL A 259 -18.94 16.89 14.01
N MET A 260 -18.21 17.92 14.47
CA MET A 260 -17.71 18.06 15.85
C MET A 260 -18.71 18.76 16.81
N LYS A 261 -19.88 19.17 16.31
CA LYS A 261 -20.98 19.71 17.14
C LYS A 261 -21.82 18.58 17.70
#